data_0b3dd0d5af23f03c04408873ed1bb9c7
#
_entry.id   0b3dd0d5af23f03c04408873ed1bb9c7
#
_cell.length_a   1.000
_cell.length_b   1.000
_cell.length_c   1.000
_cell.angle_alpha   90.00
_cell.angle_beta   90.00
_cell.angle_gamma   90.00
#
_symmetry.space_group_name_H-M   'P 1'
#
loop_
_entity.id
_entity.type
_entity.pdbx_description
1 polymer ?
#
loop_
_entity_poly.entity_id
_entity_poly.type
_entity_poly.pdbx_seq_one_letter_code
_entity_poly.pdbx_strand_id
1 'polypeptide(L)'
;LDCVTVFANSLEDAEKVNLAARGVDEECCWSREYKEPLPKLPKKICLAKDGVTFYGPYADIYKAKWEQAKKRIEDMGITVEYIDYTMFSKAASILYDGPWVAERWKDLGDFVESHPGKVFPVTETILRSGDKPEHTARKVFEAMHQLQEYRMRARHILKDAVLIMPTAGGTFKRDDVRKDPISTNSQMGLYTNHCNLLDMCAIAVPENT
;
A
#
# COMPACT_ATOMS: atom_id res chain seq x y z
N LEU A 1 4.52 10.84 -3.64
CA LEU A 1 3.93 10.94 -2.31
C LEU A 1 4.64 10.03 -1.36
N ASP A 2 5.33 10.60 -0.38
CA ASP A 2 5.98 9.84 0.68
C ASP A 2 4.99 9.57 1.80
N CYS A 3 4.97 8.33 2.28
CA CYS A 3 4.15 7.94 3.40
C CYS A 3 5.05 7.60 4.58
N VAL A 4 4.91 8.37 5.66
CA VAL A 4 5.64 8.10 6.89
C VAL A 4 5.11 6.81 7.52
N THR A 5 6.01 5.89 7.82
CA THR A 5 5.70 4.62 8.48
C THR A 5 6.37 4.57 9.84
N VAL A 6 5.61 4.20 10.85
CA VAL A 6 6.09 4.05 12.23
C VAL A 6 6.18 2.57 12.58
N PHE A 7 7.35 2.13 13.04
CA PHE A 7 7.58 0.81 13.62
C PHE A 7 7.81 0.96 15.12
N ALA A 8 7.01 0.28 15.91
CA ALA A 8 7.13 0.33 17.38
C ALA A 8 6.84 -1.05 17.99
N ASN A 9 7.27 -1.27 19.23
CA ASN A 9 7.03 -2.51 19.96
C ASN A 9 5.65 -2.57 20.63
N SER A 10 4.95 -1.43 20.69
CA SER A 10 3.59 -1.34 21.24
C SER A 10 2.75 -0.34 20.45
N LEU A 11 1.42 -0.47 20.53
CA LEU A 11 0.49 0.51 19.96
C LEU A 11 0.63 1.88 20.65
N GLU A 12 0.87 1.91 21.95
CA GLU A 12 1.09 3.13 22.71
C GLU A 12 2.29 3.93 22.19
N ASP A 13 3.42 3.26 21.93
CA ASP A 13 4.60 3.92 21.38
C ASP A 13 4.37 4.38 19.93
N ALA A 14 3.69 3.59 19.12
CA ALA A 14 3.31 3.97 17.76
C ALA A 14 2.42 5.23 17.78
N GLU A 15 1.46 5.31 18.71
CA GLU A 15 0.58 6.47 18.85
C GLU A 15 1.35 7.71 19.31
N LYS A 16 2.28 7.60 20.28
CA LYS A 16 3.14 8.72 20.70
C LYS A 16 3.92 9.32 19.54
N VAL A 17 4.51 8.48 18.71
CA VAL A 17 5.25 8.94 17.51
C VAL A 17 4.29 9.57 16.49
N ASN A 18 3.14 8.96 16.23
CA ASN A 18 2.14 9.50 15.33
C ASN A 18 1.64 10.88 15.82
N LEU A 19 1.36 11.04 17.09
CA LEU A 19 0.94 12.33 17.67
C LEU A 19 2.03 13.40 17.54
N ALA A 20 3.29 13.03 17.72
CA ALA A 20 4.41 13.95 17.59
C ALA A 20 4.72 14.35 16.14
N ALA A 21 4.47 13.44 15.19
CA ALA A 21 4.80 13.63 13.77
C ALA A 21 3.69 14.31 12.97
N ARG A 22 2.45 14.33 13.48
CA ARG A 22 1.31 14.86 12.73
C ARG A 22 1.11 16.35 12.97
N GLY A 23 0.59 17.02 11.96
CA GLY A 23 0.30 18.45 11.99
C GLY A 23 0.25 19.00 10.58
N VAL A 24 -0.12 20.28 10.47
CA VAL A 24 -0.03 21.01 9.20
C VAL A 24 1.36 21.63 9.11
N ASP A 25 2.05 21.39 8.01
CA ASP A 25 3.26 22.07 7.61
C ASP A 25 2.87 23.19 6.63
N GLU A 26 2.96 24.43 7.05
CA GLU A 26 2.57 25.59 6.26
C GLU A 26 3.51 25.86 5.06
N GLU A 27 4.72 25.31 5.09
CA GLU A 27 5.67 25.40 3.98
C GLU A 27 5.46 24.32 2.91
N CYS A 28 4.65 23.29 3.21
CA CYS A 28 4.35 22.18 2.31
C CYS A 28 2.98 22.36 1.66
N CYS A 29 2.94 22.65 0.35
CA CYS A 29 1.70 22.79 -0.41
C CYS A 29 0.81 21.55 -0.49
N TRP A 30 1.33 20.38 -0.10
CA TRP A 30 0.62 19.10 -0.02
C TRP A 30 0.09 18.82 1.37
N SER A 31 0.53 19.57 2.39
CA SER A 31 0.04 19.43 3.74
C SER A 31 -1.42 19.87 3.82
N ARG A 32 -2.20 19.15 4.61
CA ARG A 32 -3.62 19.46 4.79
C ARG A 32 -4.04 19.20 6.22
N GLU A 33 -4.99 20.00 6.68
CA GLU A 33 -5.62 19.76 7.97
C GLU A 33 -6.43 18.47 7.92
N TYR A 34 -6.27 17.65 8.94
CA TYR A 34 -7.00 16.42 9.13
C TYR A 34 -7.68 16.40 10.49
N LYS A 35 -9.00 16.30 10.49
CA LYS A 35 -9.75 16.18 11.74
C LYS A 35 -9.50 14.83 12.36
N GLU A 36 -9.11 14.84 13.63
CA GLU A 36 -8.92 13.61 14.37
C GLU A 36 -10.25 12.84 14.49
N PRO A 37 -10.33 11.60 14.02
CA PRO A 37 -11.52 10.79 14.20
C PRO A 37 -11.65 10.41 15.68
N LEU A 38 -12.87 10.50 16.21
CA LEU A 38 -13.14 9.95 17.52
C LEU A 38 -13.00 8.42 17.47
N PRO A 39 -12.27 7.82 18.43
CA PRO A 39 -12.11 6.37 18.51
C PRO A 39 -13.48 5.69 18.61
N LYS A 40 -13.78 4.82 17.67
CA LYS A 40 -14.99 3.98 17.69
C LYS A 40 -14.73 2.65 17.02
N LEU A 41 -15.44 1.63 17.44
CA LEU A 41 -15.43 0.35 16.72
C LEU A 41 -16.10 0.53 15.35
N PRO A 42 -15.60 -0.13 14.31
CA PRO A 42 -16.23 -0.14 13.00
C PRO A 42 -17.60 -0.86 13.10
N LYS A 43 -18.55 -0.46 12.28
CA LYS A 43 -19.85 -1.16 12.20
C LYS A 43 -19.72 -2.48 11.45
N LYS A 44 -18.73 -2.59 10.56
CA LYS A 44 -18.46 -3.81 9.81
C LYS A 44 -16.96 -3.94 9.51
N ILE A 45 -16.56 -5.17 9.29
CA ILE A 45 -15.22 -5.55 8.79
C ILE A 45 -15.38 -6.06 7.36
N CYS A 46 -14.62 -5.50 6.44
CA CYS A 46 -14.55 -5.96 5.06
C CYS A 46 -13.38 -6.93 4.89
N LEU A 47 -13.64 -8.07 4.29
CA LEU A 47 -12.65 -9.05 3.86
C LEU A 47 -12.73 -9.23 2.34
N ALA A 48 -11.62 -9.54 1.69
CA ALA A 48 -11.66 -9.88 0.27
C ALA A 48 -12.40 -11.21 0.07
N LYS A 49 -13.42 -11.21 -0.82
CA LYS A 49 -14.14 -12.43 -1.19
C LYS A 49 -13.24 -13.40 -1.94
N ASP A 50 -12.48 -12.87 -2.90
CA ASP A 50 -11.58 -13.61 -3.78
C ASP A 50 -10.29 -12.80 -4.00
N GLY A 51 -9.29 -13.41 -4.67
CA GLY A 51 -8.09 -12.71 -5.12
C GLY A 51 -6.96 -12.61 -4.08
N VAL A 52 -7.12 -13.20 -2.90
CA VAL A 52 -6.00 -13.33 -1.96
C VAL A 52 -5.13 -14.51 -2.36
N THR A 53 -3.92 -14.21 -2.78
CA THR A 53 -2.92 -15.19 -3.23
C THR A 53 -1.75 -15.25 -2.25
N PHE A 54 -1.15 -16.43 -2.17
CA PHE A 54 0.01 -16.68 -1.32
C PHE A 54 1.17 -17.15 -2.18
N TYR A 55 2.40 -16.78 -1.81
CA TYR A 55 3.58 -16.99 -2.64
C TYR A 55 4.82 -17.31 -1.79
N GLY A 56 5.90 -17.69 -2.50
CA GLY A 56 7.18 -18.02 -1.88
C GLY A 56 7.19 -19.37 -1.14
N PRO A 57 8.31 -19.69 -0.49
CA PRO A 57 8.53 -21.03 0.09
C PRO A 57 7.64 -21.35 1.29
N TYR A 58 6.94 -20.39 1.85
CA TYR A 58 6.08 -20.54 3.03
C TYR A 58 4.60 -20.21 2.72
N ALA A 59 4.21 -20.22 1.44
CA ALA A 59 2.86 -19.88 0.99
C ALA A 59 1.74 -20.60 1.75
N ASP A 60 1.89 -21.92 1.97
CA ASP A 60 0.90 -22.73 2.67
C ASP A 60 0.74 -22.32 4.13
N ILE A 61 1.84 -21.93 4.79
CA ILE A 61 1.81 -21.45 6.19
C ILE A 61 1.06 -20.12 6.24
N TYR A 62 1.38 -19.18 5.36
CA TYR A 62 0.69 -17.88 5.28
C TYR A 62 -0.80 -18.05 5.01
N LYS A 63 -1.15 -18.94 4.07
CA LYS A 63 -2.55 -19.27 3.77
C LYS A 63 -3.28 -19.84 5.00
N ALA A 64 -2.69 -20.83 5.67
CA ALA A 64 -3.29 -21.43 6.85
C ALA A 64 -3.49 -20.41 7.98
N LYS A 65 -2.50 -19.52 8.20
CA LYS A 65 -2.61 -18.44 9.19
C LYS A 65 -3.68 -17.42 8.82
N TRP A 66 -3.81 -17.08 7.55
CA TRP A 66 -4.88 -16.18 7.08
C TRP A 66 -6.26 -16.80 7.31
N GLU A 67 -6.46 -18.09 7.04
CA GLU A 67 -7.74 -18.76 7.33
C GLU A 67 -8.05 -18.74 8.83
N GLN A 68 -7.05 -18.94 9.70
CA GLN A 68 -7.22 -18.80 11.15
C GLN A 68 -7.58 -17.37 11.56
N ALA A 69 -6.93 -16.37 10.94
CA ALA A 69 -7.23 -14.96 11.19
C ALA A 69 -8.67 -14.61 10.81
N LYS A 70 -9.13 -15.04 9.64
CA LYS A 70 -10.52 -14.83 9.20
C LYS A 70 -11.52 -15.39 10.23
N LYS A 71 -11.28 -16.61 10.70
CA LYS A 71 -12.14 -17.21 11.71
C LYS A 71 -12.19 -16.38 13.01
N ARG A 72 -11.03 -15.92 13.50
CA ARG A 72 -11.00 -15.03 14.69
C ARG A 72 -11.75 -13.72 14.44
N ILE A 73 -11.63 -13.14 13.24
CA ILE A 73 -12.35 -11.92 12.86
C ILE A 73 -13.86 -12.17 12.86
N GLU A 74 -14.33 -13.29 12.34
CA GLU A 74 -15.73 -13.69 12.35
C GLU A 74 -16.27 -13.89 13.78
N ASP A 75 -15.42 -14.43 14.67
CA ASP A 75 -15.76 -14.65 16.08
C ASP A 75 -15.80 -13.34 16.93
N MET A 76 -15.35 -12.20 16.40
CA MET A 76 -15.35 -10.90 17.12
C MET A 76 -16.74 -10.32 17.36
N GLY A 77 -17.78 -10.85 16.76
CA GLY A 77 -19.16 -10.34 16.91
C GLY A 77 -19.44 -9.03 16.15
N ILE A 78 -18.51 -8.58 15.28
CA ILE A 78 -18.73 -7.46 14.36
C ILE A 78 -19.18 -8.03 13.01
N THR A 79 -20.12 -7.37 12.34
CA THR A 79 -20.58 -7.82 11.02
C THR A 79 -19.41 -7.92 10.03
N VAL A 80 -19.20 -9.09 9.44
CA VAL A 80 -18.21 -9.32 8.38
C VAL A 80 -18.89 -9.27 7.03
N GLU A 81 -18.33 -8.48 6.11
CA GLU A 81 -18.78 -8.37 4.72
C GLU A 81 -17.65 -8.80 3.79
N TYR A 82 -17.92 -9.78 2.93
CA TYR A 82 -16.97 -10.22 1.89
C TYR A 82 -17.16 -9.37 0.63
N ILE A 83 -16.15 -8.59 0.28
CA ILE A 83 -16.19 -7.62 -0.82
C ILE A 83 -15.37 -8.05 -2.02
N ASP A 84 -15.69 -7.53 -3.20
CA ASP A 84 -14.85 -7.62 -4.39
C ASP A 84 -13.60 -6.72 -4.20
N TYR A 85 -12.43 -7.33 -4.09
CA TYR A 85 -11.15 -6.64 -3.91
C TYR A 85 -10.53 -6.13 -5.22
N THR A 86 -11.10 -6.46 -6.37
CA THR A 86 -10.51 -6.15 -7.70
C THR A 86 -10.18 -4.67 -7.88
N MET A 87 -11.03 -3.78 -7.38
CA MET A 87 -10.80 -2.33 -7.47
C MET A 87 -9.53 -1.90 -6.72
N PHE A 88 -9.29 -2.46 -5.54
CA PHE A 88 -8.10 -2.15 -4.74
C PHE A 88 -6.82 -2.65 -5.42
N SER A 89 -6.84 -3.85 -6.00
CA SER A 89 -5.74 -4.38 -6.81
C SER A 89 -5.46 -3.52 -8.04
N LYS A 90 -6.51 -3.06 -8.75
CA LYS A 90 -6.36 -2.15 -9.90
C LYS A 90 -5.79 -0.79 -9.49
N ALA A 91 -6.19 -0.26 -8.34
CA ALA A 91 -5.59 0.96 -7.82
C ALA A 91 -4.09 0.76 -7.50
N ALA A 92 -3.73 -0.36 -6.87
CA ALA A 92 -2.34 -0.71 -6.58
C ALA A 92 -1.47 -0.80 -7.84
N SER A 93 -1.99 -1.37 -8.94
CA SER A 93 -1.23 -1.53 -10.20
C SER A 93 -0.86 -0.20 -10.87
N ILE A 94 -1.60 0.88 -10.62
CA ILE A 94 -1.27 2.21 -11.15
C ILE A 94 0.13 2.68 -10.69
N LEU A 95 0.59 2.21 -9.53
CA LEU A 95 1.86 2.64 -8.96
C LEU A 95 3.07 2.28 -9.83
N TYR A 96 3.14 1.03 -10.31
CA TYR A 96 4.30 0.52 -11.02
C TYR A 96 4.02 0.14 -12.48
N ASP A 97 2.77 -0.24 -12.80
CA ASP A 97 2.37 -0.60 -14.16
C ASP A 97 1.86 0.61 -14.95
N GLY A 98 1.57 1.72 -14.25
CA GLY A 98 1.08 2.96 -14.82
C GLY A 98 2.13 4.08 -14.82
N PRO A 99 1.73 5.30 -15.20
CA PRO A 99 2.64 6.45 -15.34
C PRO A 99 3.07 7.07 -14.01
N TRP A 100 2.72 6.50 -12.84
CA TRP A 100 2.96 7.13 -11.54
C TRP A 100 4.45 7.23 -11.18
N VAL A 101 5.29 6.35 -11.71
CA VAL A 101 6.76 6.40 -11.52
C VAL A 101 7.35 7.67 -12.18
N ALA A 102 6.66 8.28 -13.15
CA ALA A 102 7.10 9.54 -13.77
C ALA A 102 7.23 10.69 -12.74
N GLU A 103 6.41 10.72 -11.68
CA GLU A 103 6.56 11.68 -10.58
C GLU A 103 7.92 11.57 -9.90
N ARG A 104 8.36 10.32 -9.62
CA ARG A 104 9.68 10.07 -9.01
C ARG A 104 10.83 10.41 -9.95
N TRP A 105 10.65 10.13 -11.24
CA TRP A 105 11.64 10.50 -12.26
C TRP A 105 11.78 12.01 -12.38
N LYS A 106 10.68 12.75 -12.34
CA LYS A 106 10.70 14.23 -12.32
C LYS A 106 11.54 14.79 -11.16
N ASP A 107 11.47 14.17 -9.99
CA ASP A 107 12.18 14.68 -8.81
C ASP A 107 13.61 14.18 -8.69
N LEU A 108 13.90 12.97 -9.16
CA LEU A 108 15.19 12.29 -8.97
C LEU A 108 15.98 12.08 -10.27
N GLY A 109 15.36 12.31 -11.43
CA GLY A 109 15.98 12.03 -12.73
C GLY A 109 17.29 12.78 -12.96
N ASP A 110 17.32 14.08 -12.71
CA ASP A 110 18.50 14.92 -12.87
C ASP A 110 19.68 14.43 -11.99
N PHE A 111 19.37 13.96 -10.77
CA PHE A 111 20.37 13.39 -9.89
C PHE A 111 20.93 12.07 -10.48
N VAL A 112 20.04 11.19 -10.93
CA VAL A 112 20.45 9.90 -11.51
C VAL A 112 21.31 10.11 -12.76
N GLU A 113 20.94 11.05 -13.62
CA GLU A 113 21.67 11.35 -14.86
C GLU A 113 23.03 11.99 -14.61
N SER A 114 23.11 12.90 -13.65
CA SER A 114 24.35 13.59 -13.31
C SER A 114 25.32 12.77 -12.44
N HIS A 115 24.87 11.65 -11.85
CA HIS A 115 25.67 10.79 -10.98
C HIS A 115 25.66 9.32 -11.42
N PRO A 116 26.20 8.99 -12.62
CA PRO A 116 26.17 7.63 -13.14
C PRO A 116 26.87 6.64 -12.20
N GLY A 117 26.22 5.49 -11.95
CA GLY A 117 26.73 4.42 -11.10
C GLY A 117 26.70 4.71 -9.58
N LYS A 118 26.05 5.81 -9.14
CA LYS A 118 25.88 6.13 -7.72
C LYS A 118 24.55 5.64 -7.14
N VAL A 119 23.59 5.34 -7.98
CA VAL A 119 22.30 4.80 -7.57
C VAL A 119 22.34 3.26 -7.61
N PHE A 120 21.69 2.62 -6.64
CA PHE A 120 21.58 1.16 -6.65
C PHE A 120 20.90 0.70 -7.95
N PRO A 121 21.48 -0.26 -8.71
CA PRO A 121 21.05 -0.56 -10.08
C PRO A 121 19.57 -0.91 -10.24
N VAL A 122 19.00 -1.65 -9.29
CA VAL A 122 17.57 -2.00 -9.31
C VAL A 122 16.70 -0.75 -9.14
N THR A 123 17.06 0.14 -8.22
CA THR A 123 16.37 1.41 -8.00
C THR A 123 16.47 2.30 -9.24
N GLU A 124 17.64 2.41 -9.84
CA GLU A 124 17.84 3.16 -11.07
C GLU A 124 16.97 2.63 -12.22
N THR A 125 16.89 1.31 -12.38
CA THR A 125 16.02 0.67 -13.39
C THR A 125 14.56 1.07 -13.20
N ILE A 126 14.06 1.06 -11.95
CA ILE A 126 12.69 1.46 -11.64
C ILE A 126 12.48 2.96 -11.90
N LEU A 127 13.40 3.82 -11.47
CA LEU A 127 13.28 5.27 -11.67
C LEU A 127 13.25 5.62 -13.17
N ARG A 128 14.17 5.06 -13.96
CA ARG A 128 14.23 5.27 -15.41
C ARG A 128 12.97 4.78 -16.15
N SER A 129 12.23 3.85 -15.57
CA SER A 129 10.95 3.43 -16.15
C SER A 129 9.89 4.55 -16.13
N GLY A 130 10.09 5.60 -15.33
CA GLY A 130 9.23 6.78 -15.30
C GLY A 130 9.33 7.67 -16.55
N ASP A 131 10.45 7.62 -17.27
CA ASP A 131 10.71 8.39 -18.50
C ASP A 131 10.39 7.64 -19.80
N LYS A 132 9.54 6.64 -19.72
CA LYS A 132 9.17 5.87 -20.91
C LYS A 132 8.26 6.69 -21.85
N PRO A 133 8.44 6.59 -23.17
CA PRO A 133 7.64 7.32 -24.18
C PRO A 133 6.14 7.07 -24.07
N GLU A 134 5.71 5.91 -23.59
CA GLU A 134 4.31 5.57 -23.35
C GLU A 134 3.67 6.32 -22.17
N HIS A 135 4.46 6.91 -21.27
CA HIS A 135 3.98 7.72 -20.14
C HIS A 135 3.63 9.14 -20.56
N THR A 136 2.74 9.26 -21.52
CA THR A 136 2.27 10.56 -22.02
C THR A 136 1.44 11.30 -20.99
N ALA A 137 1.33 12.64 -21.12
CA ALA A 137 0.45 13.46 -20.29
C ALA A 137 -0.99 12.93 -20.29
N ARG A 138 -1.49 12.46 -21.44
CA ARG A 138 -2.80 11.82 -21.54
C ARG A 138 -2.92 10.62 -20.59
N LYS A 139 -1.93 9.73 -20.56
CA LYS A 139 -1.90 8.55 -19.66
C LYS A 139 -1.87 8.95 -18.20
N VAL A 140 -1.15 10.01 -17.85
CA VAL A 140 -1.14 10.56 -16.48
C VAL A 140 -2.53 11.02 -16.08
N PHE A 141 -3.21 11.82 -16.91
CA PHE A 141 -4.56 12.28 -16.61
C PHE A 141 -5.59 11.13 -16.57
N GLU A 142 -5.50 10.16 -17.47
CA GLU A 142 -6.33 8.96 -17.42
C GLU A 142 -6.17 8.22 -16.07
N ALA A 143 -4.94 8.01 -15.62
CA ALA A 143 -4.65 7.38 -14.32
C ALA A 143 -5.13 8.22 -13.13
N MET A 144 -4.98 9.55 -13.19
CA MET A 144 -5.49 10.46 -12.15
C MET A 144 -7.01 10.39 -12.03
N HIS A 145 -7.74 10.44 -13.14
CA HIS A 145 -9.20 10.32 -13.13
C HIS A 145 -9.66 8.96 -12.60
N GLN A 146 -9.04 7.89 -13.07
CA GLN A 146 -9.32 6.53 -12.60
C GLN A 146 -9.09 6.41 -11.08
N LEU A 147 -8.01 7.00 -10.58
CA LEU A 147 -7.68 6.96 -9.16
C LEU A 147 -8.70 7.73 -8.31
N GLN A 148 -9.21 8.87 -8.79
CA GLN A 148 -10.27 9.60 -8.09
C GLN A 148 -11.58 8.80 -8.03
N GLU A 149 -11.93 8.09 -9.10
CA GLU A 149 -13.07 7.15 -9.09
C GLU A 149 -12.89 6.06 -8.04
N TYR A 150 -11.70 5.43 -8.01
CA TYR A 150 -11.39 4.39 -7.02
C TYR A 150 -11.42 4.94 -5.58
N ARG A 151 -10.91 6.13 -5.33
CA ARG A 151 -10.99 6.80 -4.02
C ARG A 151 -12.43 7.01 -3.57
N MET A 152 -13.28 7.51 -4.46
CA MET A 152 -14.70 7.68 -4.18
C MET A 152 -15.36 6.34 -3.82
N ARG A 153 -15.14 5.30 -4.61
CA ARG A 153 -15.69 3.95 -4.38
C ARG A 153 -15.16 3.35 -3.08
N ALA A 154 -13.86 3.47 -2.79
CA ALA A 154 -13.27 3.01 -1.55
C ALA A 154 -13.92 3.68 -0.32
N ARG A 155 -14.14 5.00 -0.36
CA ARG A 155 -14.84 5.73 0.70
C ARG A 155 -16.28 5.22 0.91
N HIS A 156 -16.99 4.85 -0.15
CA HIS A 156 -18.33 4.28 -0.03
C HIS A 156 -18.30 2.87 0.59
N ILE A 157 -17.42 1.99 0.13
CA ILE A 157 -17.27 0.62 0.64
C ILE A 157 -16.86 0.64 2.12
N LEU A 158 -15.90 1.52 2.48
CA LEU A 158 -15.32 1.58 3.81
C LEU A 158 -15.99 2.60 4.73
N LYS A 159 -17.16 3.11 4.36
CA LYS A 159 -17.94 3.97 5.25
C LYS A 159 -18.32 3.21 6.53
N ASP A 160 -17.84 3.70 7.68
CA ASP A 160 -17.99 3.05 8.98
C ASP A 160 -17.44 1.60 9.04
N ALA A 161 -16.49 1.27 8.18
CA ALA A 161 -15.90 -0.06 8.05
C ALA A 161 -14.36 0.00 8.05
N VAL A 162 -13.73 -1.15 8.28
CA VAL A 162 -12.31 -1.39 8.07
C VAL A 162 -12.12 -2.52 7.08
N LEU A 163 -11.11 -2.41 6.23
CA LEU A 163 -10.65 -3.50 5.38
C LEU A 163 -9.51 -4.23 6.08
N ILE A 164 -9.65 -5.52 6.30
CA ILE A 164 -8.57 -6.36 6.85
C ILE A 164 -8.04 -7.27 5.75
N MET A 165 -6.73 -7.24 5.57
CA MET A 165 -6.01 -8.01 4.57
C MET A 165 -4.73 -8.60 5.18
N PRO A 166 -4.14 -9.65 4.62
CA PRO A 166 -2.76 -10.00 4.93
C PRO A 166 -1.85 -8.81 4.58
N THR A 167 -0.87 -8.50 5.42
CA THR A 167 0.13 -7.47 5.07
C THR A 167 0.95 -7.91 3.86
N ALA A 168 1.28 -9.20 3.78
CA ALA A 168 1.92 -9.82 2.62
C ALA A 168 1.38 -11.24 2.43
N GLY A 169 1.36 -11.72 1.20
CA GLY A 169 0.94 -13.09 0.87
C GLY A 169 2.02 -14.14 1.11
N GLY A 170 3.21 -13.73 1.53
CA GLY A 170 4.34 -14.62 1.77
C GLY A 170 5.64 -13.86 1.93
N THR A 171 6.74 -14.59 1.87
CA THR A 171 8.10 -14.03 1.88
C THR A 171 9.00 -14.87 0.97
N PHE A 172 10.19 -14.36 0.70
CA PHE A 172 11.17 -14.98 -0.19
C PHE A 172 12.49 -15.24 0.55
N LYS A 173 13.24 -16.23 0.07
CA LYS A 173 14.63 -16.39 0.48
C LYS A 173 15.47 -15.28 -0.14
N ARG A 174 16.56 -14.91 0.54
CA ARG A 174 17.47 -13.85 0.06
C ARG A 174 17.99 -14.10 -1.36
N ASP A 175 18.24 -15.36 -1.71
CA ASP A 175 18.74 -15.71 -3.04
C ASP A 175 17.67 -15.60 -4.12
N ASP A 176 16.41 -15.83 -3.81
CA ASP A 176 15.30 -15.60 -4.73
C ASP A 176 15.14 -14.10 -5.02
N VAL A 177 15.23 -13.25 -3.97
CA VAL A 177 15.23 -11.79 -4.13
C VAL A 177 16.41 -11.29 -4.96
N ARG A 178 17.61 -11.86 -4.79
CA ARG A 178 18.78 -11.48 -5.60
C ARG A 178 18.64 -11.84 -7.07
N LYS A 179 17.95 -12.94 -7.37
CA LYS A 179 17.72 -13.39 -8.75
C LYS A 179 16.68 -12.55 -9.47
N ASP A 180 15.61 -12.17 -8.78
CA ASP A 180 14.52 -11.36 -9.33
C ASP A 180 14.03 -10.33 -8.31
N PRO A 181 14.79 -9.23 -8.11
CA PRO A 181 14.48 -8.25 -7.09
C PRO A 181 13.21 -7.44 -7.38
N ILE A 182 12.87 -7.22 -8.64
CA ILE A 182 11.72 -6.39 -9.02
C ILE A 182 10.41 -7.15 -8.79
N SER A 183 10.30 -8.38 -9.31
CA SER A 183 9.09 -9.17 -9.20
C SER A 183 8.82 -9.57 -7.74
N THR A 184 9.84 -10.01 -7.00
CA THR A 184 9.70 -10.35 -5.59
C THR A 184 9.28 -9.16 -4.74
N ASN A 185 9.83 -7.96 -4.99
CA ASN A 185 9.42 -6.73 -4.31
C ASN A 185 7.97 -6.34 -4.65
N SER A 186 7.58 -6.45 -5.92
CA SER A 186 6.20 -6.16 -6.35
C SER A 186 5.19 -7.07 -5.66
N GLN A 187 5.51 -8.35 -5.50
CA GLN A 187 4.65 -9.30 -4.78
C GLN A 187 4.52 -8.95 -3.29
N MET A 188 5.59 -8.48 -2.65
CA MET A 188 5.54 -8.05 -1.23
C MET A 188 4.58 -6.88 -1.00
N GLY A 189 4.43 -5.97 -1.97
CA GLY A 189 3.53 -4.81 -1.89
C GLY A 189 2.07 -5.08 -2.31
N LEU A 190 1.74 -6.30 -2.72
CA LEU A 190 0.46 -6.63 -3.37
C LEU A 190 -0.78 -6.16 -2.60
N TYR A 191 -0.76 -6.26 -1.27
CA TYR A 191 -1.90 -5.92 -0.41
C TYR A 191 -1.76 -4.58 0.31
N THR A 192 -0.68 -3.83 0.09
CA THR A 192 -0.41 -2.56 0.77
C THR A 192 -0.33 -1.35 -0.18
N ASN A 193 0.08 -1.55 -1.44
CA ASN A 193 0.28 -0.46 -2.40
C ASN A 193 -0.97 0.39 -2.64
N HIS A 194 -2.16 -0.19 -2.57
CA HIS A 194 -3.40 0.56 -2.77
C HIS A 194 -3.65 1.63 -1.69
N CYS A 195 -3.13 1.43 -0.47
CA CYS A 195 -3.34 2.36 0.64
C CYS A 195 -2.84 3.76 0.31
N ASN A 196 -1.62 3.87 -0.23
CA ASN A 196 -1.01 5.15 -0.60
C ASN A 196 -1.80 5.85 -1.70
N LEU A 197 -2.18 5.10 -2.73
CA LEU A 197 -2.86 5.65 -3.90
C LEU A 197 -4.31 6.04 -3.60
N LEU A 198 -4.98 5.30 -2.72
CA LEU A 198 -6.35 5.58 -2.31
C LEU A 198 -6.46 6.56 -1.14
N ASP A 199 -5.33 7.09 -0.66
CA ASP A 199 -5.29 8.04 0.47
C ASP A 199 -5.91 7.43 1.74
N MET A 200 -5.48 6.21 2.06
CA MET A 200 -5.93 5.45 3.22
C MET A 200 -4.85 5.41 4.29
N CYS A 201 -5.26 5.41 5.54
CA CYS A 201 -4.38 5.02 6.64
C CYS A 201 -4.40 3.49 6.81
N ALA A 202 -3.31 2.93 7.33
CA ALA A 202 -3.20 1.51 7.59
C ALA A 202 -2.40 1.24 8.87
N ILE A 203 -2.76 0.14 9.53
CA ILE A 203 -2.06 -0.41 10.68
C ILE A 203 -1.73 -1.88 10.39
N ALA A 204 -0.49 -2.29 10.62
CA ALA A 204 -0.12 -3.69 10.63
C ALA A 204 -0.15 -4.22 12.07
N VAL A 205 -1.00 -5.21 12.30
CA VAL A 205 -1.15 -5.86 13.62
C VAL A 205 -0.52 -7.24 13.55
N PRO A 206 0.41 -7.58 14.46
CA PRO A 206 0.95 -8.94 14.55
C PRO A 206 -0.16 -9.94 14.86
N GLU A 207 -0.26 -10.98 14.07
CA GLU A 207 -1.30 -12.00 14.27
C GLU A 207 -0.91 -13.04 15.31
N ASN A 208 0.38 -13.39 15.38
CA ASN A 208 0.93 -14.36 16.34
C ASN A 208 2.36 -13.99 16.72
N THR A 209 2.65 -14.19 17.96
CA THR A 209 4.00 -14.32 18.50
C THR A 209 4.43 -15.76 18.48
#